data_21ec7e0e824dd3eddb235c85ed373252
#
_entry.id   21ec7e0e824dd3eddb235c85ed373252
#
_cell.length_a   1.000
_cell.length_b   1.000
_cell.length_c   1.000
_cell.angle_alpha   90.00
_cell.angle_beta   90.00
_cell.angle_gamma   90.00
#
_symmetry.space_group_name_H-M   'P 1'
#
loop_
_entity.id
_entity.type
_entity.pdbx_description
1 polymer ?
#
loop_
_entity_poly.entity_id
_entity_poly.type
_entity_poly.pdbx_seq_one_letter_code
_entity_poly.pdbx_strand_id
1 'polypeptide(L)'
;MLWRTFGNCENYGTLTGHKGAILDLHWSRDSRVLFSASADMHLASWDLETGTRIRRHVGHEEVINTMDISKRGEEILISGSDDGYIGIWDPRTKGAVDFIETEFPVTAVALAEAGNELYSGGIDNDIKVWDMRRKAVVYSMLGHTDTISSLRISPDSQSLLSNSMDSTVRTWDIRPFAPTERHIRTFDGAPAGMEKNLIKASWNSDGKKIAAGAGDGTVVVWNIETGKLLYKLPGHKGTVNCAELSPSSDPISKSLQLKHFEVAR
;
A
#
# COMPACT_ATOMS: atom_id res chain seq x y z
N MET A 1 -16.47 -5.57 -1.87
CA MET A 1 -17.18 -6.03 -3.08
C MET A 1 -16.16 -6.49 -4.11
N LEU A 2 -16.47 -7.56 -4.85
CA LEU A 2 -15.61 -8.15 -5.89
C LEU A 2 -16.24 -7.86 -7.25
N TRP A 3 -15.48 -7.27 -8.16
CA TRP A 3 -15.96 -6.86 -9.48
C TRP A 3 -15.16 -7.53 -10.58
N ARG A 4 -15.81 -7.89 -11.68
CA ARG A 4 -15.12 -8.29 -12.90
C ARG A 4 -14.53 -7.04 -13.57
N THR A 5 -13.24 -7.08 -13.88
CA THR A 5 -12.54 -5.95 -14.51
C THR A 5 -12.63 -5.95 -16.04
N PHE A 6 -12.99 -7.07 -16.64
CA PHE A 6 -13.16 -7.24 -18.09
C PHE A 6 -14.60 -7.54 -18.44
N GLY A 7 -15.07 -7.03 -19.57
CA GLY A 7 -16.46 -7.15 -20.03
C GLY A 7 -17.40 -6.17 -19.33
N ASN A 8 -18.61 -6.61 -19.03
CA ASN A 8 -19.56 -5.83 -18.22
C ASN A 8 -19.05 -5.79 -16.79
N CYS A 9 -18.75 -4.62 -16.27
CA CYS A 9 -18.32 -4.44 -14.88
C CYS A 9 -19.41 -4.90 -13.90
N GLU A 10 -19.47 -6.20 -13.64
CA GLU A 10 -20.48 -6.82 -12.78
C GLU A 10 -19.89 -7.15 -11.40
N ASN A 11 -20.63 -6.84 -10.35
CA ASN A 11 -20.34 -7.32 -9.01
C ASN A 11 -20.69 -8.82 -8.95
N TYR A 12 -19.67 -9.67 -8.69
CA TYR A 12 -19.88 -11.10 -8.58
C TYR A 12 -19.82 -11.64 -7.15
N GLY A 13 -19.47 -10.80 -6.18
CA GLY A 13 -19.38 -11.21 -4.79
C GLY A 13 -19.21 -10.06 -3.81
N THR A 14 -19.66 -10.26 -2.60
CA THR A 14 -19.47 -9.32 -1.49
C THR A 14 -18.97 -10.07 -0.28
N LEU A 15 -17.79 -9.68 0.23
CA LEU A 15 -17.19 -10.22 1.44
C LEU A 15 -17.65 -9.36 2.62
N THR A 16 -18.35 -9.97 3.58
CA THR A 16 -18.90 -9.27 4.76
C THR A 16 -18.34 -9.86 6.04
N GLY A 17 -18.05 -9.01 7.04
CA GLY A 17 -17.61 -9.51 8.36
C GLY A 17 -16.69 -8.59 9.14
N HIS A 18 -16.08 -7.55 8.52
CA HIS A 18 -15.46 -6.45 9.26
C HIS A 18 -16.53 -5.54 9.86
N LYS A 19 -16.22 -4.94 11.01
CA LYS A 19 -17.10 -3.98 11.70
C LYS A 19 -16.67 -2.52 11.48
N GLY A 20 -15.52 -2.30 10.90
CA GLY A 20 -14.97 -0.99 10.57
C GLY A 20 -14.63 -0.86 9.09
N ALA A 21 -14.18 0.32 8.69
CA ALA A 21 -13.71 0.60 7.35
C ALA A 21 -12.52 -0.30 6.98
N ILE A 22 -12.47 -0.76 5.74
CA ILE A 22 -11.34 -1.50 5.21
C ILE A 22 -10.36 -0.49 4.61
N LEU A 23 -9.15 -0.45 5.14
CA LEU A 23 -8.12 0.53 4.76
C LEU A 23 -7.09 -0.03 3.79
N ASP A 24 -6.85 -1.35 3.83
CA ASP A 24 -5.92 -1.99 2.90
C ASP A 24 -6.36 -3.40 2.50
N LEU A 25 -5.95 -3.83 1.30
CA LEU A 25 -6.25 -5.13 0.71
C LEU A 25 -5.04 -5.68 -0.05
N HIS A 26 -4.72 -6.94 0.18
CA HIS A 26 -3.68 -7.65 -0.56
C HIS A 26 -4.13 -9.06 -0.95
N TRP A 27 -3.74 -9.47 -2.15
CA TRP A 27 -3.96 -10.84 -2.64
C TRP A 27 -2.84 -11.74 -2.16
N SER A 28 -3.19 -12.99 -1.82
CA SER A 28 -2.20 -14.05 -1.69
C SER A 28 -1.48 -14.30 -3.02
N ARG A 29 -0.31 -14.88 -2.96
CA ARG A 29 0.51 -15.15 -4.16
C ARG A 29 -0.17 -16.08 -5.16
N ASP A 30 -0.99 -17.01 -4.69
CA ASP A 30 -1.77 -17.93 -5.51
C ASP A 30 -3.12 -17.35 -5.97
N SER A 31 -3.42 -16.10 -5.57
CA SER A 31 -4.67 -15.39 -5.88
C SER A 31 -5.95 -16.09 -5.38
N ARG A 32 -5.85 -17.02 -4.43
CA ARG A 32 -7.00 -17.72 -3.85
C ARG A 32 -7.52 -17.06 -2.58
N VAL A 33 -6.65 -16.41 -1.85
CA VAL A 33 -6.96 -15.75 -0.58
C VAL A 33 -6.81 -14.24 -0.74
N LEU A 34 -7.74 -13.50 -0.18
CA LEU A 34 -7.64 -12.06 -0.02
C LEU A 34 -7.39 -11.74 1.46
N PHE A 35 -6.46 -10.85 1.71
CA PHE A 35 -6.20 -10.31 3.05
C PHE A 35 -6.73 -8.89 3.11
N SER A 36 -7.30 -8.52 4.25
CA SER A 36 -7.85 -7.18 4.50
C SER A 36 -7.40 -6.64 5.84
N ALA A 37 -7.09 -5.36 5.88
CA ALA A 37 -6.81 -4.60 7.09
C ALA A 37 -7.94 -3.59 7.34
N SER A 38 -8.37 -3.46 8.58
CA SER A 38 -9.54 -2.68 8.92
C SER A 38 -9.35 -1.79 10.15
N ALA A 39 -10.13 -0.72 10.20
CA ALA A 39 -10.29 0.15 11.36
C ALA A 39 -10.93 -0.55 12.58
N ASP A 40 -11.41 -1.80 12.43
CA ASP A 40 -11.87 -2.62 13.55
C ASP A 40 -10.73 -3.33 14.30
N MET A 41 -9.46 -2.90 14.10
CA MET A 41 -8.23 -3.40 14.75
C MET A 41 -7.86 -4.83 14.36
N HIS A 42 -8.40 -5.34 13.24
CA HIS A 42 -8.21 -6.73 12.85
C HIS A 42 -7.81 -6.86 11.38
N LEU A 43 -6.99 -7.88 11.13
CA LEU A 43 -6.81 -8.41 9.79
C LEU A 43 -7.80 -9.58 9.57
N ALA A 44 -8.20 -9.80 8.34
CA ALA A 44 -8.99 -10.96 7.97
C ALA A 44 -8.46 -11.60 6.68
N SER A 45 -8.53 -12.92 6.62
CA SER A 45 -8.27 -13.73 5.42
C SER A 45 -9.58 -14.30 4.89
N TRP A 46 -9.76 -14.21 3.56
CA TRP A 46 -10.99 -14.57 2.87
C TRP A 46 -10.70 -15.53 1.75
N ASP A 47 -11.45 -16.62 1.69
CA ASP A 47 -11.45 -17.54 0.56
C ASP A 47 -12.30 -16.94 -0.57
N LEU A 48 -11.71 -16.79 -1.74
CA LEU A 48 -12.38 -16.17 -2.89
C LEU A 48 -13.25 -17.16 -3.67
N GLU A 49 -13.01 -18.44 -3.54
CA GLU A 49 -13.84 -19.47 -4.17
C GLU A 49 -15.19 -19.60 -3.45
N THR A 50 -15.14 -19.67 -2.12
CA THR A 50 -16.35 -19.83 -1.30
C THR A 50 -16.98 -18.50 -0.87
N GLY A 51 -16.24 -17.38 -0.98
CA GLY A 51 -16.65 -16.06 -0.48
C GLY A 51 -16.74 -15.98 1.05
N THR A 52 -16.14 -16.91 1.77
CA THR A 52 -16.21 -16.97 3.24
C THR A 52 -14.93 -16.49 3.90
N ARG A 53 -15.06 -15.98 5.13
CA ARG A 53 -13.90 -15.60 5.93
C ARG A 53 -13.23 -16.85 6.50
N ILE A 54 -11.97 -17.09 6.11
CA ILE A 54 -11.13 -18.18 6.63
C ILE A 54 -10.79 -17.89 8.09
N ARG A 55 -10.27 -16.68 8.36
CA ARG A 55 -9.75 -16.33 9.70
C ARG A 55 -9.84 -14.84 9.96
N ARG A 56 -9.95 -14.51 11.24
CA ARG A 56 -9.77 -13.18 11.81
C ARG A 56 -8.49 -13.21 12.65
N HIS A 57 -7.55 -12.32 12.31
CA HIS A 57 -6.29 -12.18 13.02
C HIS A 57 -6.42 -11.05 14.05
N VAL A 58 -5.97 -11.31 15.28
CA VAL A 58 -6.18 -10.44 16.43
C VAL A 58 -4.85 -10.17 17.11
N GLY A 59 -4.57 -8.90 17.43
CA GLY A 59 -3.34 -8.53 18.13
C GLY A 59 -3.10 -7.03 18.22
N HIS A 60 -3.51 -6.22 17.23
CA HIS A 60 -3.46 -4.77 17.31
C HIS A 60 -4.53 -4.22 18.27
N GLU A 61 -4.24 -3.10 18.91
CA GLU A 61 -5.12 -2.42 19.86
C GLU A 61 -5.79 -1.18 19.27
N GLU A 62 -5.32 -0.73 18.09
CA GLU A 62 -5.82 0.44 17.37
C GLU A 62 -6.04 0.14 15.89
N VAL A 63 -6.41 1.16 15.11
CA VAL A 63 -6.71 1.08 13.67
C VAL A 63 -5.52 0.54 12.90
N ILE A 64 -5.75 -0.43 12.01
CA ILE A 64 -4.73 -0.95 11.09
C ILE A 64 -4.84 -0.20 9.76
N ASN A 65 -3.87 0.67 9.49
CA ASN A 65 -3.88 1.56 8.33
C ASN A 65 -3.43 0.90 7.04
N THR A 66 -2.51 -0.05 7.16
CA THR A 66 -1.79 -0.60 6.01
C THR A 66 -1.37 -2.03 6.27
N MET A 67 -1.18 -2.77 5.20
CA MET A 67 -0.60 -4.10 5.24
C MET A 67 0.22 -4.36 3.97
N ASP A 68 1.11 -5.32 4.03
CA ASP A 68 1.80 -5.88 2.87
C ASP A 68 2.06 -7.37 3.07
N ILE A 69 2.42 -8.07 1.99
CA ILE A 69 2.63 -9.51 1.99
C ILE A 69 3.98 -9.86 1.37
N SER A 70 4.64 -10.88 1.93
CA SER A 70 5.91 -11.39 1.38
C SER A 70 5.73 -11.91 -0.05
N LYS A 71 6.63 -11.50 -0.95
CA LYS A 71 6.59 -11.93 -2.36
C LYS A 71 7.31 -13.25 -2.59
N ARG A 72 8.25 -13.64 -1.72
CA ARG A 72 9.03 -14.88 -1.79
C ARG A 72 9.10 -15.58 -0.44
N GLY A 73 9.49 -16.86 -0.45
CA GLY A 73 9.64 -17.65 0.77
C GLY A 73 8.31 -18.05 1.41
N GLU A 74 8.23 -18.07 2.72
CA GLU A 74 6.98 -18.28 3.45
C GLU A 74 6.07 -17.07 3.29
N GLU A 75 4.76 -17.33 3.31
CA GLU A 75 3.77 -16.27 3.22
C GLU A 75 3.63 -15.60 4.58
N ILE A 76 4.18 -14.40 4.70
CA ILE A 76 4.14 -13.58 5.91
C ILE A 76 3.39 -12.31 5.57
N LEU A 77 2.48 -11.89 6.45
CA LEU A 77 1.82 -10.60 6.38
C LEU A 77 2.50 -9.64 7.35
N ILE A 78 2.57 -8.39 6.98
CA ILE A 78 2.95 -7.29 7.87
C ILE A 78 1.82 -6.27 7.89
N SER A 79 1.65 -5.61 9.02
CA SER A 79 0.65 -4.54 9.19
C SER A 79 1.24 -3.37 9.96
N GLY A 80 0.77 -2.17 9.64
CA GLY A 80 1.08 -0.96 10.40
C GLY A 80 -0.19 -0.41 11.04
N SER A 81 -0.10 0.00 12.28
CA SER A 81 -1.24 0.46 13.08
C SER A 81 -0.96 1.77 13.80
N ASP A 82 -2.04 2.42 14.22
CA ASP A 82 -2.00 3.63 15.04
C ASP A 82 -1.50 3.35 16.47
N ASP A 83 -1.50 2.09 16.91
CA ASP A 83 -0.95 1.68 18.21
C ASP A 83 0.58 1.79 18.30
N GLY A 84 1.25 2.21 17.20
CA GLY A 84 2.69 2.36 17.15
C GLY A 84 3.43 1.04 16.98
N TYR A 85 2.78 -0.02 16.54
CA TYR A 85 3.40 -1.30 16.27
C TYR A 85 3.28 -1.70 14.80
N ILE A 86 4.31 -2.41 14.34
CA ILE A 86 4.25 -3.17 13.10
C ILE A 86 4.05 -4.64 13.48
N GLY A 87 2.90 -5.21 13.09
CA GLY A 87 2.58 -6.60 13.34
C GLY A 87 3.15 -7.51 12.27
N ILE A 88 3.69 -8.67 12.69
CA ILE A 88 4.15 -9.75 11.81
C ILE A 88 3.22 -10.94 12.02
N TRP A 89 2.65 -11.46 10.93
CA TRP A 89 1.60 -12.47 10.98
C TRP A 89 1.91 -13.66 10.08
N ASP A 90 1.61 -14.85 10.58
CA ASP A 90 1.46 -16.04 9.76
C ASP A 90 -0.03 -16.22 9.42
N PRO A 91 -0.42 -16.29 8.14
CA PRO A 91 -1.81 -16.49 7.74
C PRO A 91 -2.48 -17.75 8.35
N ARG A 92 -1.67 -18.69 8.79
CA ARG A 92 -2.11 -19.96 9.39
C ARG A 92 -2.48 -19.83 10.86
N THR A 93 -2.04 -18.75 11.54
CA THR A 93 -2.28 -18.51 12.95
C THR A 93 -3.33 -17.43 13.18
N LYS A 94 -3.96 -17.41 14.36
CA LYS A 94 -4.95 -16.40 14.73
C LYS A 94 -4.30 -15.14 15.32
N GLY A 95 -3.26 -15.30 16.09
CA GLY A 95 -2.52 -14.20 16.72
C GLY A 95 -1.35 -13.75 15.85
N ALA A 96 -0.81 -12.59 16.14
CA ALA A 96 0.45 -12.15 15.58
C ALA A 96 1.57 -13.10 16.01
N VAL A 97 2.53 -13.30 15.12
CA VAL A 97 3.76 -14.04 15.42
C VAL A 97 4.66 -13.16 16.26
N ASP A 98 4.70 -11.88 15.93
CA ASP A 98 5.59 -10.92 16.58
C ASP A 98 5.16 -9.48 16.31
N PHE A 99 5.76 -8.54 17.05
CA PHE A 99 5.59 -7.11 16.88
C PHE A 99 6.93 -6.39 16.89
N ILE A 100 7.03 -5.34 16.09
CA ILE A 100 8.11 -4.36 16.12
C ILE A 100 7.53 -3.06 16.67
N GLU A 101 8.07 -2.60 17.79
CA GLU A 101 7.68 -1.33 18.39
C GLU A 101 8.27 -0.17 17.60
N THR A 102 7.43 0.82 17.28
CA THR A 102 7.81 2.08 16.67
C THR A 102 7.45 3.23 17.62
N GLU A 103 8.15 4.36 17.49
CA GLU A 103 7.88 5.50 18.36
C GLU A 103 6.56 6.23 18.04
N PHE A 104 6.05 6.05 16.84
CA PHE A 104 4.91 6.79 16.28
C PHE A 104 3.94 5.87 15.53
N PRO A 105 2.68 6.29 15.39
CA PRO A 105 1.70 5.62 14.54
C PRO A 105 2.22 5.33 13.14
N VAL A 106 1.98 4.10 12.66
CA VAL A 106 2.43 3.62 11.36
C VAL A 106 1.29 3.69 10.37
N THR A 107 1.45 4.49 9.34
CA THR A 107 0.45 4.71 8.29
C THR A 107 0.76 4.01 6.98
N ALA A 108 2.02 3.61 6.78
CA ALA A 108 2.45 2.92 5.57
C ALA A 108 3.52 1.87 5.88
N VAL A 109 3.40 0.69 5.28
CA VAL A 109 4.42 -0.37 5.32
C VAL A 109 4.66 -0.96 3.94
N ALA A 110 5.87 -1.44 3.71
CA ALA A 110 6.22 -2.24 2.53
C ALA A 110 7.29 -3.27 2.90
N LEU A 111 7.16 -4.51 2.43
CA LEU A 111 8.08 -5.59 2.71
C LEU A 111 8.99 -5.83 1.51
N ALA A 112 10.30 -5.86 1.74
CA ALA A 112 11.27 -6.23 0.70
C ALA A 112 10.97 -7.63 0.14
N GLU A 113 11.23 -7.82 -1.15
CA GLU A 113 10.93 -9.08 -1.83
C GLU A 113 11.63 -10.28 -1.18
N ALA A 114 12.84 -10.08 -0.67
CA ALA A 114 13.60 -11.10 0.06
C ALA A 114 13.08 -11.36 1.49
N GLY A 115 12.16 -10.53 2.01
CA GLY A 115 11.61 -10.66 3.37
C GLY A 115 12.59 -10.35 4.50
N ASN A 116 13.75 -9.78 4.18
CA ASN A 116 14.80 -9.43 5.16
C ASN A 116 14.72 -8.00 5.65
N GLU A 117 14.14 -7.11 4.88
CA GLU A 117 13.97 -5.68 5.17
C GLU A 117 12.51 -5.27 5.09
N LEU A 118 12.13 -4.37 5.97
CA LEU A 118 10.83 -3.76 6.06
C LEU A 118 10.99 -2.25 5.99
N TYR A 119 10.11 -1.60 5.25
CA TYR A 119 10.00 -0.15 5.15
C TYR A 119 8.74 0.30 5.87
N SER A 120 8.86 1.27 6.78
CA SER A 120 7.73 1.89 7.46
C SER A 120 7.76 3.40 7.29
N GLY A 121 6.59 3.99 7.24
CA GLY A 121 6.39 5.44 7.27
C GLY A 121 5.19 5.78 8.13
N GLY A 122 5.23 6.93 8.76
CA GLY A 122 4.24 7.37 9.72
C GLY A 122 4.10 8.89 9.78
N ILE A 123 3.61 9.34 10.92
CA ILE A 123 3.43 10.77 11.22
C ILE A 123 4.74 11.49 11.53
N ASP A 124 5.83 10.75 11.69
CA ASP A 124 7.19 11.28 11.87
C ASP A 124 7.84 11.75 10.56
N ASN A 125 7.16 11.59 9.44
CA ASN A 125 7.55 12.02 8.09
C ASN A 125 8.77 11.28 7.51
N ASP A 126 9.35 10.35 8.27
CA ASP A 126 10.55 9.61 7.89
C ASP A 126 10.20 8.22 7.39
N ILE A 127 10.92 7.75 6.38
CA ILE A 127 10.87 6.34 5.98
C ILE A 127 11.96 5.60 6.73
N LYS A 128 11.58 4.74 7.67
CA LYS A 128 12.50 3.89 8.43
C LYS A 128 12.64 2.54 7.76
N VAL A 129 13.88 2.07 7.67
CA VAL A 129 14.21 0.76 7.13
C VAL A 129 14.67 -0.15 8.25
N TRP A 130 14.00 -1.27 8.41
CA TRP A 130 14.17 -2.21 9.50
C TRP A 130 14.78 -3.51 9.02
N ASP A 131 15.72 -4.05 9.79
CA ASP A 131 16.17 -5.44 9.66
C ASP A 131 15.15 -6.35 10.38
N MET A 132 14.48 -7.22 9.63
CA MET A 132 13.44 -8.12 10.16
C MET A 132 13.97 -9.11 11.20
N ARG A 133 15.27 -9.46 11.15
CA ARG A 133 15.88 -10.39 12.11
C ARG A 133 16.26 -9.70 13.41
N ARG A 134 16.83 -8.49 13.31
CA ARG A 134 17.29 -7.70 14.46
C ARG A 134 16.17 -6.85 15.07
N LYS A 135 15.08 -6.62 14.31
CA LYS A 135 13.97 -5.71 14.67
C LYS A 135 14.46 -4.31 15.03
N ALA A 136 15.45 -3.86 14.32
CA ALA A 136 16.11 -2.57 14.56
C ALA A 136 16.16 -1.76 13.26
N VAL A 137 16.10 -0.44 13.41
CA VAL A 137 16.27 0.49 12.30
C VAL A 137 17.70 0.41 11.80
N VAL A 138 17.87 0.18 10.51
CA VAL A 138 19.17 0.16 9.84
C VAL A 138 19.56 1.56 9.39
N TYR A 139 18.60 2.28 8.77
CA TYR A 139 18.74 3.67 8.36
C TYR A 139 17.37 4.29 8.16
N SER A 140 17.35 5.64 8.05
CA SER A 140 16.14 6.39 7.72
C SER A 140 16.37 7.22 6.47
N MET A 141 15.31 7.36 5.65
CA MET A 141 15.30 8.23 4.47
C MET A 141 14.45 9.45 4.79
N LEU A 142 15.12 10.60 4.85
CA LEU A 142 14.53 11.89 5.23
C LEU A 142 14.14 12.69 4.00
N GLY A 143 13.08 13.50 4.10
CA GLY A 143 12.74 14.45 3.05
C GLY A 143 11.28 14.82 2.94
N HIS A 144 10.33 13.95 3.28
CA HIS A 144 8.93 14.35 3.38
C HIS A 144 8.72 15.34 4.53
N THR A 145 7.74 16.24 4.38
CA THR A 145 7.44 17.30 5.36
C THR A 145 6.11 17.09 6.09
N ASP A 146 5.37 16.04 5.73
CA ASP A 146 4.11 15.64 6.37
C ASP A 146 4.00 14.11 6.31
N THR A 147 2.99 13.56 6.98
CA THR A 147 2.71 12.13 7.15
C THR A 147 2.83 11.34 5.85
N ILE A 148 3.51 10.20 5.91
CA ILE A 148 3.64 9.27 4.78
C ILE A 148 2.38 8.41 4.69
N SER A 149 1.65 8.49 3.61
CA SER A 149 0.36 7.82 3.42
C SER A 149 0.46 6.45 2.74
N SER A 150 1.51 6.21 1.97
CA SER A 150 1.74 4.89 1.37
C SER A 150 3.20 4.65 0.98
N LEU A 151 3.59 3.38 1.03
CA LEU A 151 4.88 2.88 0.56
C LEU A 151 4.65 1.69 -0.38
N ARG A 152 5.35 1.66 -1.52
CA ARG A 152 5.29 0.56 -2.49
C ARG A 152 6.65 0.32 -3.13
N ILE A 153 7.10 -0.93 -3.14
CA ILE A 153 8.36 -1.32 -3.78
C ILE A 153 8.12 -1.50 -5.27
N SER A 154 9.07 -1.03 -6.08
CA SER A 154 9.04 -1.19 -7.53
C SER A 154 9.07 -2.68 -7.95
N PRO A 155 8.56 -3.03 -9.14
CA PRO A 155 8.57 -4.41 -9.62
C PRO A 155 9.97 -5.02 -9.76
N ASP A 156 10.99 -4.20 -9.98
CA ASP A 156 12.40 -4.61 -10.04
C ASP A 156 13.08 -4.68 -8.66
N SER A 157 12.37 -4.33 -7.59
CA SER A 157 12.85 -4.30 -6.21
C SER A 157 14.07 -3.39 -5.98
N GLN A 158 14.30 -2.39 -6.85
CA GLN A 158 15.41 -1.45 -6.74
C GLN A 158 15.02 -0.09 -6.19
N SER A 159 13.74 0.25 -6.25
CA SER A 159 13.22 1.54 -5.83
C SER A 159 12.00 1.40 -4.93
N LEU A 160 11.84 2.36 -4.03
CA LEU A 160 10.67 2.53 -3.19
C LEU A 160 9.91 3.77 -3.65
N LEU A 161 8.60 3.67 -3.73
CA LEU A 161 7.67 4.77 -3.96
C LEU A 161 7.04 5.16 -2.63
N SER A 162 7.05 6.43 -2.30
CA SER A 162 6.31 6.99 -1.17
C SER A 162 5.32 8.04 -1.63
N ASN A 163 4.15 8.06 -1.02
CA ASN A 163 3.21 9.18 -1.10
C ASN A 163 3.06 9.80 0.28
N SER A 164 2.92 11.12 0.34
CA SER A 164 2.78 11.85 1.59
C SER A 164 1.68 12.89 1.53
N MET A 165 1.19 13.28 2.70
CA MET A 165 0.25 14.38 2.87
C MET A 165 0.86 15.75 2.54
N ASP A 166 2.19 15.83 2.31
CA ASP A 166 2.86 17.01 1.77
C ASP A 166 2.53 17.26 0.28
N SER A 167 1.62 16.48 -0.29
CA SER A 167 1.20 16.54 -1.70
C SER A 167 2.29 16.17 -2.70
N THR A 168 3.32 15.46 -2.26
CA THR A 168 4.38 14.93 -3.13
C THR A 168 4.42 13.41 -3.13
N VAL A 169 4.75 12.86 -4.30
CA VAL A 169 5.10 11.46 -4.47
C VAL A 169 6.60 11.41 -4.73
N ARG A 170 7.33 10.52 -4.05
CA ARG A 170 8.78 10.43 -4.18
C ARG A 170 9.24 9.03 -4.48
N THR A 171 10.39 8.93 -5.17
CA THR A 171 11.08 7.67 -5.41
C THR A 171 12.44 7.68 -4.73
N TRP A 172 12.80 6.52 -4.16
CA TRP A 172 14.00 6.32 -3.36
C TRP A 172 14.77 5.10 -3.84
N ASP A 173 16.09 5.17 -3.83
CA ASP A 173 16.97 4.04 -4.15
C ASP A 173 17.11 3.14 -2.92
N ILE A 174 16.67 1.90 -3.01
CA ILE A 174 16.72 0.92 -1.92
C ILE A 174 17.80 -0.16 -2.14
N ARG A 175 18.63 -0.01 -3.15
CA ARG A 175 19.72 -0.96 -3.40
C ARG A 175 20.73 -0.97 -2.22
N PRO A 176 21.31 -2.13 -1.90
CA PRO A 176 22.20 -2.28 -0.74
C PRO A 176 23.40 -1.32 -0.73
N PHE A 177 23.94 -0.97 -1.91
CA PHE A 177 25.10 -0.11 -2.08
C PHE A 177 24.77 1.27 -2.66
N ALA A 178 23.54 1.72 -2.47
CA ALA A 178 23.12 3.05 -2.91
C ALA A 178 23.86 4.15 -2.13
N PRO A 179 24.05 5.35 -2.72
CA PRO A 179 24.60 6.52 -2.03
C PRO A 179 23.82 6.86 -0.77
N THR A 180 24.43 7.64 0.13
CA THR A 180 23.79 8.07 1.38
C THR A 180 22.50 8.88 1.11
N GLU A 181 22.53 9.72 0.07
CA GLU A 181 21.35 10.40 -0.43
C GLU A 181 20.58 9.46 -1.36
N ARG A 182 19.52 8.85 -0.82
CA ARG A 182 18.73 7.83 -1.51
C ARG A 182 17.56 8.40 -2.30
N HIS A 183 17.26 9.68 -2.16
CA HIS A 183 16.21 10.36 -2.91
C HIS A 183 16.57 10.42 -4.41
N ILE A 184 15.68 9.86 -5.26
CA ILE A 184 15.86 9.86 -6.71
C ILE A 184 15.11 11.04 -7.33
N ARG A 185 13.80 11.12 -7.05
CA ARG A 185 12.94 12.13 -7.69
C ARG A 185 11.70 12.44 -6.88
N THR A 186 11.21 13.68 -7.02
CA THR A 186 9.91 14.15 -6.51
C THR A 186 8.96 14.35 -7.70
N PHE A 187 7.69 13.97 -7.49
CA PHE A 187 6.60 14.12 -8.44
C PHE A 187 5.51 14.97 -7.79
N ASP A 188 5.12 16.04 -8.47
CA ASP A 188 4.10 16.98 -8.01
C ASP A 188 2.81 16.83 -8.83
N GLY A 189 1.70 17.38 -8.33
CA GLY A 189 0.44 17.46 -9.06
C GLY A 189 -0.70 16.61 -8.51
N ALA A 190 -0.46 15.80 -7.46
CA ALA A 190 -1.49 15.07 -6.74
C ALA A 190 -1.70 15.67 -5.34
N PRO A 191 -2.55 16.71 -5.17
CA PRO A 191 -2.78 17.33 -3.87
C PRO A 191 -3.42 16.32 -2.90
N ALA A 192 -2.95 16.30 -1.66
CA ALA A 192 -3.49 15.41 -0.62
C ALA A 192 -4.93 15.77 -0.20
N GLY A 193 -5.36 17.02 -0.44
CA GLY A 193 -6.67 17.50 -0.05
C GLY A 193 -6.75 17.89 1.43
N MET A 194 -7.88 18.51 1.80
CA MET A 194 -8.10 19.01 3.16
C MET A 194 -8.48 17.89 4.16
N GLU A 195 -8.99 16.76 3.65
CA GLU A 195 -9.45 15.64 4.49
C GLU A 195 -8.31 14.80 5.04
N LYS A 196 -7.06 15.03 4.57
CA LYS A 196 -5.86 14.27 4.98
C LYS A 196 -6.04 12.75 4.95
N ASN A 197 -6.68 12.24 3.89
CA ASN A 197 -6.85 10.81 3.70
C ASN A 197 -5.51 10.13 3.39
N LEU A 198 -5.37 8.86 3.78
CA LEU A 198 -4.22 8.02 3.43
C LEU A 198 -4.33 7.58 1.96
N ILE A 199 -3.85 8.45 1.08
CA ILE A 199 -3.89 8.21 -0.37
C ILE A 199 -2.75 7.28 -0.76
N LYS A 200 -3.07 6.27 -1.57
CA LYS A 200 -2.11 5.26 -2.02
C LYS A 200 -1.63 5.54 -3.44
N ALA A 201 -0.33 5.36 -3.64
CA ALA A 201 0.32 5.37 -4.94
C ALA A 201 0.70 3.95 -5.37
N SER A 202 0.78 3.71 -6.66
CA SER A 202 1.11 2.40 -7.24
C SER A 202 2.09 2.50 -8.41
N TRP A 203 2.80 1.39 -8.64
CA TRP A 203 3.64 1.19 -9.81
C TRP A 203 2.88 0.50 -10.94
N ASN A 204 3.25 0.80 -12.17
CA ASN A 204 2.91 -0.09 -13.29
C ASN A 204 3.80 -1.34 -13.26
N SER A 205 3.32 -2.44 -13.83
CA SER A 205 4.04 -3.73 -13.89
C SER A 205 5.41 -3.67 -14.57
N ASP A 206 5.63 -2.73 -15.50
CA ASP A 206 6.91 -2.51 -16.17
C ASP A 206 7.85 -1.55 -15.40
N GLY A 207 7.42 -0.99 -14.27
CA GLY A 207 8.18 -0.03 -13.47
C GLY A 207 8.38 1.35 -14.11
N LYS A 208 7.78 1.63 -15.29
CA LYS A 208 8.00 2.89 -16.03
C LYS A 208 7.04 4.00 -15.69
N LYS A 209 5.92 3.68 -15.06
CA LYS A 209 4.87 4.64 -14.70
C LYS A 209 4.46 4.44 -13.25
N ILE A 210 4.04 5.52 -12.63
CA ILE A 210 3.41 5.54 -11.33
C ILE A 210 2.06 6.23 -11.43
N ALA A 211 1.13 5.83 -10.58
CA ALA A 211 -0.16 6.49 -10.42
C ALA A 211 -0.42 6.77 -8.95
N ALA A 212 -1.05 7.89 -8.67
CA ALA A 212 -1.57 8.22 -7.34
C ALA A 212 -2.95 8.84 -7.44
N GLY A 213 -3.77 8.57 -6.45
CA GLY A 213 -4.99 9.32 -6.23
C GLY A 213 -4.69 10.74 -5.75
N ALA A 214 -5.69 11.60 -5.76
CA ALA A 214 -5.57 12.96 -5.26
C ALA A 214 -6.85 13.40 -4.53
N GLY A 215 -6.70 14.33 -3.61
CA GLY A 215 -7.79 14.90 -2.83
C GLY A 215 -8.77 15.75 -3.65
N ASP A 216 -8.39 16.16 -4.84
CA ASP A 216 -9.23 16.92 -5.78
C ASP A 216 -10.13 16.03 -6.66
N GLY A 217 -10.19 14.71 -6.39
CA GLY A 217 -10.98 13.76 -7.18
C GLY A 217 -10.35 13.35 -8.48
N THR A 218 -9.06 13.61 -8.67
CA THR A 218 -8.33 13.21 -9.86
C THR A 218 -7.40 12.02 -9.59
N VAL A 219 -7.05 11.29 -10.65
CA VAL A 219 -5.92 10.35 -10.66
C VAL A 219 -4.81 10.95 -11.50
N VAL A 220 -3.62 10.95 -10.97
CA VAL A 220 -2.44 11.50 -11.64
C VAL A 220 -1.48 10.38 -11.99
N VAL A 221 -0.94 10.42 -13.21
CA VAL A 221 0.00 9.42 -13.72
C VAL A 221 1.24 10.11 -14.24
N TRP A 222 2.42 9.63 -13.82
CA TRP A 222 3.72 10.17 -14.25
C TRP A 222 4.56 9.10 -14.93
N ASN A 223 5.50 9.57 -15.73
CA ASN A 223 6.60 8.75 -16.25
C ASN A 223 7.78 8.86 -15.31
N ILE A 224 8.33 7.73 -14.88
CA ILE A 224 9.43 7.64 -13.92
C ILE A 224 10.72 8.22 -14.49
N GLU A 225 11.07 7.87 -15.73
CA GLU A 225 12.34 8.27 -16.34
C GLU A 225 12.43 9.78 -16.58
N THR A 226 11.33 10.35 -17.09
CA THR A 226 11.30 11.78 -17.43
C THR A 226 10.84 12.68 -16.29
N GLY A 227 10.15 12.12 -15.28
CA GLY A 227 9.48 12.87 -14.22
C GLY A 227 8.25 13.65 -14.68
N LYS A 228 7.86 13.53 -15.94
CA LYS A 228 6.75 14.29 -16.51
C LYS A 228 5.40 13.70 -16.12
N LEU A 229 4.47 14.57 -15.81
CA LEU A 229 3.06 14.24 -15.70
C LEU A 229 2.54 13.82 -17.07
N LEU A 230 2.00 12.60 -17.18
CA LEU A 230 1.43 12.06 -18.41
C LEU A 230 -0.06 12.34 -18.49
N TYR A 231 -0.79 12.05 -17.42
CA TYR A 231 -2.24 12.16 -17.38
C TYR A 231 -2.69 12.69 -16.03
N LYS A 232 -3.68 13.59 -16.07
CA LYS A 232 -4.49 13.96 -14.92
C LYS A 232 -5.95 13.66 -15.28
N LEU A 233 -6.53 12.65 -14.65
CA LEU A 233 -7.82 12.05 -14.99
C LEU A 233 -8.87 12.49 -13.98
N PRO A 234 -9.76 13.42 -14.30
CA PRO A 234 -10.88 13.81 -13.46
C PRO A 234 -12.03 12.82 -13.61
N GLY A 235 -12.92 12.78 -12.63
CA GLY A 235 -14.16 11.99 -12.74
C GLY A 235 -14.82 11.65 -11.41
N HIS A 236 -14.05 11.59 -10.33
CA HIS A 236 -14.58 11.37 -9.00
C HIS A 236 -15.03 12.68 -8.35
N LYS A 237 -16.09 12.60 -7.52
CA LYS A 237 -16.62 13.74 -6.77
C LYS A 237 -15.93 13.98 -5.43
N GLY A 238 -15.16 13.01 -4.94
CA GLY A 238 -14.42 13.04 -3.68
C GLY A 238 -13.00 12.57 -3.85
N THR A 239 -12.24 12.53 -2.76
CA THR A 239 -10.85 12.07 -2.73
C THR A 239 -10.70 10.68 -3.32
N VAL A 240 -9.71 10.50 -4.19
CA VAL A 240 -9.32 9.18 -4.71
C VAL A 240 -8.28 8.57 -3.79
N ASN A 241 -8.69 7.61 -2.97
CA ASN A 241 -7.83 7.02 -1.96
C ASN A 241 -6.82 6.02 -2.52
N CYS A 242 -7.12 5.37 -3.65
CA CYS A 242 -6.23 4.40 -4.27
C CYS A 242 -6.39 4.41 -5.78
N ALA A 243 -5.28 4.33 -6.50
CA ALA A 243 -5.24 4.15 -7.94
C ALA A 243 -4.23 3.06 -8.27
N GLU A 244 -4.63 2.06 -9.04
CA GLU A 244 -3.74 0.99 -9.49
C GLU A 244 -3.71 0.89 -11.00
N LEU A 245 -2.54 0.65 -11.56
CA LEU A 245 -2.33 0.42 -12.98
C LEU A 245 -2.47 -1.08 -13.27
N SER A 246 -3.27 -1.42 -14.30
CA SER A 246 -3.44 -2.82 -14.71
C SER A 246 -2.11 -3.44 -15.15
N PRO A 247 -1.81 -4.68 -14.75
CA PRO A 247 -0.61 -5.39 -15.17
C PRO A 247 -0.64 -5.85 -16.63
N SER A 248 -1.81 -5.83 -17.31
CA SER A 248 -1.92 -6.29 -18.68
C SER A 248 -1.23 -5.33 -19.65
N SER A 249 -0.20 -5.81 -20.33
CA SER A 249 0.51 -5.11 -21.41
C SER A 249 -0.23 -5.11 -22.75
N ASP A 250 -1.49 -5.54 -22.78
CA ASP A 250 -2.27 -5.63 -24.00
C ASP A 250 -2.53 -4.23 -24.56
N PRO A 251 -2.07 -3.90 -25.80
CA PRO A 251 -2.25 -2.57 -26.37
C PRO A 251 -3.72 -2.18 -26.57
N ILE A 252 -4.65 -3.14 -26.48
CA ILE A 252 -6.10 -2.91 -26.55
C ILE A 252 -6.66 -2.51 -25.17
N SER A 253 -6.04 -2.88 -24.07
CA SER A 253 -6.44 -2.48 -22.71
C SER A 253 -5.68 -1.24 -22.23
N LYS A 254 -5.69 -0.16 -23.01
CA LYS A 254 -5.23 1.18 -22.54
C LYS A 254 -6.17 1.79 -21.50
N SER A 255 -7.04 1.00 -20.90
CA SER A 255 -7.92 1.46 -19.83
C SER A 255 -7.15 1.46 -18.54
N LEU A 256 -6.95 2.63 -17.98
CA LEU A 256 -6.58 2.84 -16.58
C LEU A 256 -7.70 2.21 -15.75
N GLN A 257 -7.44 1.06 -15.14
CA GLN A 257 -8.42 0.44 -14.26
C GLN A 257 -8.28 1.06 -12.88
N LEU A 258 -9.17 2.00 -12.61
CA LEU A 258 -9.33 2.61 -11.30
C LEU A 258 -10.08 1.64 -10.41
N LYS A 259 -9.40 1.02 -9.45
CA LYS A 259 -10.08 0.32 -8.36
C LYS A 259 -10.56 1.37 -7.37
N HIS A 260 -11.84 1.66 -7.42
CA HIS A 260 -12.50 2.48 -6.42
C HIS A 260 -12.91 1.57 -5.25
N PHE A 261 -12.32 1.78 -4.09
CA PHE A 261 -12.81 1.18 -2.85
C PHE A 261 -13.77 2.17 -2.21
N GLU A 262 -15.04 2.00 -2.47
CA GLU A 262 -16.09 2.71 -1.73
C GLU A 262 -16.16 2.09 -0.32
N VAL A 263 -15.78 2.86 0.68
CA VAL A 263 -16.06 2.51 2.08
C VAL A 263 -17.57 2.67 2.26
N ALA A 264 -18.28 1.55 2.37
CA ALA A 264 -19.68 1.58 2.78
C ALA A 264 -19.72 2.18 4.20
N ARG A 265 -20.47 3.29 4.34
CA ARG A 265 -20.81 3.91 5.63
C ARG A 265 -21.74 3.01 6.42
#